data_ebc24b3c26336516437b04c01d795c4f
#
_entry.id   ebc24b3c26336516437b04c01d795c4f
#
_cell.length_a   1.000
_cell.length_b   1.000
_cell.length_c   1.000
_cell.angle_alpha   90.00
_cell.angle_beta   90.00
_cell.angle_gamma   90.00
#
_symmetry.space_group_name_H-M   'P 1'
#
loop_
_entity.id
_entity.type
_entity.pdbx_description
1 polymer ?
#
loop_
_entity_poly.entity_id
_entity_poly.type
_entity_poly.pdbx_seq_one_letter_code
_entity_poly.pdbx_strand_id
1 'polypeptide(L)'
;HGSIRYPGGTISNLFRWKDTIGDKEDRVNQIHGFYNNPNQGGIAPNFGLTEVADFAYRDDVQSEIVYVYGFGRGSAQDAADLVEYLNAPAGSNPGGGVAWADIRKENGHAEPYNVRYFEIGNENNQPGTDGTTSQQYWMIGTQDAEKAYVEGGVASFTKQYAVKKDDWNKAASVSDGTANQVRYMRYANPNPMTGKDGKTLVENFEAVQKGSVEVWVGTDGEGNNHKWEVVESLDNAGANDQKVTIDYRDGSIHFGDGTHGKIPAKGQQIYVTYKVKRDGFVAVSTT
;
A
#
# COMPACT_ATOMS: atom_id res chain seq x y z
N HIS A 1 33.75 8.55 5.19
CA HIS A 1 32.34 8.49 5.61
C HIS A 1 31.47 8.82 4.41
N GLY A 2 30.58 7.92 4.07
CA GLY A 2 29.60 8.07 2.99
C GLY A 2 28.18 8.16 3.54
N SER A 3 27.21 8.19 2.64
CA SER A 3 25.79 8.03 2.98
C SER A 3 25.20 6.86 2.23
N ILE A 4 24.28 6.16 2.86
CA ILE A 4 23.49 5.08 2.26
C ILE A 4 22.08 5.61 2.10
N ARG A 5 21.63 5.72 0.86
CA ARG A 5 20.26 6.10 0.54
C ARG A 5 19.38 4.84 0.46
N TYR A 6 18.42 4.71 1.38
CA TYR A 6 17.61 3.50 1.52
C TYR A 6 16.13 3.85 1.67
N PRO A 7 15.21 3.05 1.11
CA PRO A 7 15.43 1.97 0.14
C PRO A 7 15.88 2.46 -1.24
N GLY A 8 15.70 3.73 -1.53
CA GLY A 8 16.19 4.42 -2.73
C GLY A 8 15.46 4.07 -4.02
N GLY A 9 15.45 5.02 -4.97
CA GLY A 9 14.79 4.88 -6.25
C GLY A 9 13.26 4.76 -6.16
N THR A 10 12.63 4.36 -7.24
CA THR A 10 11.17 4.24 -7.38
C THR A 10 10.54 3.33 -6.33
N ILE A 11 11.27 2.30 -5.90
CA ILE A 11 10.78 1.36 -4.87
C ILE A 11 10.44 2.08 -3.56
N SER A 12 11.11 3.18 -3.24
CA SER A 12 10.88 3.93 -2.01
C SER A 12 9.44 4.41 -1.87
N ASN A 13 8.83 4.78 -2.99
CA ASN A 13 7.48 5.30 -3.01
C ASN A 13 6.43 4.25 -2.63
N LEU A 14 6.81 2.98 -2.64
CA LEU A 14 5.96 1.82 -2.41
C LEU A 14 6.40 1.00 -1.21
N PHE A 15 7.54 1.35 -0.65
CA PHE A 15 8.19 0.57 0.38
C PHE A 15 7.47 0.70 1.72
N ARG A 16 7.17 -0.44 2.31
CA ARG A 16 6.50 -0.54 3.61
C ARG A 16 7.51 -1.01 4.64
N TRP A 17 8.06 -0.10 5.39
CA TRP A 17 9.12 -0.37 6.34
C TRP A 17 8.73 -1.35 7.45
N LYS A 18 7.47 -1.28 7.91
CA LYS A 18 6.93 -2.18 8.94
C LYS A 18 6.94 -3.65 8.51
N ASP A 19 6.84 -3.91 7.22
CA ASP A 19 6.91 -5.26 6.66
C ASP A 19 8.36 -5.79 6.51
N THR A 20 9.35 -4.99 6.87
CA THR A 20 10.79 -5.29 6.69
C THR A 20 11.58 -5.41 7.99
N ILE A 21 10.88 -5.39 9.12
CA ILE A 21 11.46 -5.52 10.46
C ILE A 21 11.06 -6.85 11.09
N GLY A 22 11.72 -7.23 12.19
CA GLY A 22 11.48 -8.53 12.84
C GLY A 22 12.14 -9.70 12.11
N ASP A 23 11.71 -10.89 12.43
CA ASP A 23 12.26 -12.12 11.86
C ASP A 23 12.00 -12.21 10.37
N LYS A 24 13.02 -12.58 9.59
CA LYS A 24 12.95 -12.57 8.11
C LYS A 24 11.87 -13.49 7.55
N GLU A 25 11.58 -14.57 8.27
CA GLU A 25 10.60 -15.58 7.88
C GLU A 25 9.16 -15.07 8.03
N ASP A 26 8.95 -14.07 8.89
CA ASP A 26 7.64 -13.48 9.16
C ASP A 26 7.38 -12.20 8.32
N ARG A 27 8.38 -11.75 7.56
CA ARG A 27 8.27 -10.52 6.79
C ARG A 27 7.39 -10.69 5.56
N VAL A 28 6.65 -9.65 5.23
CA VAL A 28 5.78 -9.63 4.06
C VAL A 28 6.54 -9.17 2.83
N ASN A 29 6.38 -9.89 1.73
CA ASN A 29 6.98 -9.51 0.45
C ASN A 29 6.50 -8.11 0.04
N GLN A 30 7.45 -7.29 -0.42
CA GLN A 30 7.16 -6.00 -1.02
C GLN A 30 6.55 -6.23 -2.41
N ILE A 31 5.25 -5.96 -2.56
CA ILE A 31 4.47 -6.37 -3.75
C ILE A 31 4.66 -5.40 -4.90
N HIS A 32 5.09 -4.19 -4.61
CA HIS A 32 5.16 -3.14 -5.59
C HIS A 32 6.56 -2.60 -5.79
N GLY A 33 6.94 -2.61 -6.98
CA GLY A 33 8.07 -1.92 -7.55
C GLY A 33 7.98 -2.08 -9.04
N PHE A 34 8.42 -1.08 -9.74
CA PHE A 34 8.44 -1.05 -11.21
C PHE A 34 9.23 -2.22 -11.80
N TYR A 35 10.11 -2.78 -11.00
CA TYR A 35 11.02 -3.86 -11.36
C TYR A 35 10.66 -5.20 -10.73
N ASN A 36 9.58 -5.26 -9.98
CA ASN A 36 9.13 -6.54 -9.43
C ASN A 36 8.66 -7.43 -10.56
N ASN A 37 9.25 -8.60 -10.64
CA ASN A 37 8.71 -9.63 -11.51
C ASN A 37 7.30 -10.01 -11.01
N PRO A 38 6.24 -9.69 -11.75
CA PRO A 38 4.87 -9.91 -11.31
C PRO A 38 4.54 -11.39 -11.10
N ASN A 39 5.37 -12.28 -11.62
CA ASN A 39 5.18 -13.71 -11.51
C ASN A 39 5.77 -14.32 -10.23
N GLN A 40 6.38 -13.51 -9.36
CA GLN A 40 7.12 -13.99 -8.19
C GLN A 40 6.52 -13.56 -6.84
N GLY A 41 5.30 -13.02 -6.80
CA GLY A 41 4.64 -12.65 -5.53
C GLY A 41 5.35 -11.53 -4.75
N GLY A 42 6.12 -10.67 -5.46
CA GLY A 42 6.87 -9.59 -4.85
C GLY A 42 8.31 -9.94 -4.50
N ILE A 43 8.98 -9.04 -3.78
CA ILE A 43 10.37 -9.20 -3.35
C ILE A 43 10.40 -9.41 -1.83
N ALA A 44 11.02 -10.51 -1.40
CA ALA A 44 11.24 -10.78 0.01
C ALA A 44 12.18 -9.72 0.60
N PRO A 45 11.82 -9.06 1.71
CA PRO A 45 12.63 -8.01 2.31
C PRO A 45 13.75 -8.60 3.19
N ASN A 46 14.65 -9.36 2.58
CA ASN A 46 15.76 -10.01 3.27
C ASN A 46 16.82 -9.03 3.78
N PHE A 47 16.87 -7.84 3.16
CA PHE A 47 17.68 -6.72 3.60
C PHE A 47 16.75 -5.55 3.92
N GLY A 48 16.15 -5.62 5.10
CA GLY A 48 15.17 -4.65 5.58
C GLY A 48 15.78 -3.48 6.34
N LEU A 49 14.94 -2.78 7.08
CA LEU A 49 15.34 -1.57 7.81
C LEU A 49 16.42 -1.86 8.86
N THR A 50 16.28 -2.95 9.60
CA THR A 50 17.26 -3.34 10.62
C THR A 50 18.63 -3.64 10.01
N GLU A 51 18.65 -4.44 8.94
CA GLU A 51 19.89 -4.84 8.30
C GLU A 51 20.65 -3.66 7.68
N VAL A 52 19.95 -2.71 7.06
CA VAL A 52 20.63 -1.53 6.50
C VAL A 52 21.17 -0.65 7.61
N ALA A 53 20.44 -0.51 8.72
CA ALA A 53 20.90 0.28 9.86
C ALA A 53 22.13 -0.36 10.51
N ASP A 54 22.08 -1.66 10.79
CA ASP A 54 23.22 -2.39 11.34
C ASP A 54 24.43 -2.32 10.41
N PHE A 55 24.23 -2.45 9.11
CA PHE A 55 25.30 -2.32 8.12
C PHE A 55 25.90 -0.92 8.10
N ALA A 56 25.07 0.11 8.09
CA ALA A 56 25.52 1.50 8.01
C ALA A 56 26.38 1.93 9.20
N TYR A 57 26.04 1.44 10.38
CA TYR A 57 26.71 1.84 11.63
C TYR A 57 27.81 0.89 12.08
N ARG A 58 28.15 -0.10 11.28
CA ARG A 58 29.33 -0.92 11.55
C ARG A 58 30.60 -0.05 11.61
N ASP A 59 31.52 -0.44 12.48
CA ASP A 59 32.79 0.29 12.69
C ASP A 59 33.63 0.46 11.41
N ASP A 60 33.54 -0.51 10.51
CA ASP A 60 34.27 -0.49 9.22
C ASP A 60 33.51 0.22 8.09
N VAL A 61 32.24 0.57 8.28
CA VAL A 61 31.39 1.28 7.29
C VAL A 61 31.17 2.73 7.67
N GLN A 62 30.65 2.99 8.86
CA GLN A 62 30.42 4.32 9.44
C GLN A 62 29.74 5.30 8.46
N SER A 63 28.62 4.88 7.87
CA SER A 63 27.85 5.67 6.93
C SER A 63 26.59 6.21 7.56
N GLU A 64 26.22 7.43 7.17
CA GLU A 64 24.91 7.99 7.52
C GLU A 64 23.82 7.35 6.66
N ILE A 65 22.64 7.14 7.24
CA ILE A 65 21.46 6.74 6.47
C ILE A 65 20.71 7.99 6.01
N VAL A 66 20.39 8.03 4.72
CA VAL A 66 19.38 8.90 4.14
C VAL A 66 18.16 8.03 3.85
N TYR A 67 17.15 8.08 4.71
CA TYR A 67 15.97 7.28 4.52
C TYR A 67 14.99 7.95 3.55
N VAL A 68 14.59 7.24 2.51
CA VAL A 68 13.59 7.73 1.55
C VAL A 68 12.24 7.19 1.94
N TYR A 69 11.40 8.05 2.50
CA TYR A 69 10.07 7.67 2.95
C TYR A 69 9.08 7.65 1.79
N GLY A 70 8.26 6.61 1.72
CA GLY A 70 7.26 6.42 0.68
C GLY A 70 6.11 7.41 0.80
N PHE A 71 6.28 8.61 0.24
CA PHE A 71 5.31 9.69 0.35
C PHE A 71 3.91 9.29 -0.14
N GLY A 72 3.86 8.61 -1.26
CA GLY A 72 2.59 8.27 -1.89
C GLY A 72 1.77 7.22 -1.14
N ARG A 73 2.42 6.32 -0.42
CA ARG A 73 1.80 5.20 0.27
C ARG A 73 1.96 5.22 1.78
N GLY A 74 2.55 6.24 2.28
CA GLY A 74 2.65 6.48 3.70
C GLY A 74 1.55 7.39 4.23
N SER A 75 1.55 7.57 5.55
CA SER A 75 0.76 8.56 6.25
C SER A 75 1.65 9.35 7.20
N ALA A 76 1.15 10.47 7.70
CA ALA A 76 1.86 11.23 8.72
C ALA A 76 2.14 10.38 9.97
N GLN A 77 1.18 9.53 10.38
CA GLN A 77 1.36 8.63 11.51
C GLN A 77 2.42 7.56 11.22
N ASP A 78 2.41 6.96 10.02
CA ASP A 78 3.42 5.96 9.65
C ASP A 78 4.83 6.55 9.61
N ALA A 79 4.96 7.80 9.15
CA ALA A 79 6.23 8.51 9.18
C ALA A 79 6.69 8.80 10.62
N ALA A 80 5.77 9.18 11.51
CA ALA A 80 6.05 9.36 12.94
C ALA A 80 6.48 8.05 13.59
N ASP A 81 5.79 6.96 13.30
CA ASP A 81 6.13 5.61 13.76
C ASP A 81 7.54 5.19 13.31
N LEU A 82 7.89 5.49 12.04
CA LEU A 82 9.22 5.23 11.53
C LEU A 82 10.29 6.00 12.28
N VAL A 83 10.06 7.29 12.53
CA VAL A 83 11.00 8.12 13.30
C VAL A 83 11.13 7.60 14.73
N GLU A 84 10.02 7.19 15.34
CA GLU A 84 10.03 6.56 16.67
C GLU A 84 10.85 5.26 16.67
N TYR A 85 10.58 4.38 15.70
CA TYR A 85 11.33 3.12 15.56
C TYR A 85 12.84 3.36 15.43
N LEU A 86 13.23 4.35 14.63
CA LEU A 86 14.64 4.63 14.36
C LEU A 86 15.33 5.40 15.49
N ASN A 87 14.65 6.32 16.15
CA ASN A 87 15.31 7.36 16.93
C ASN A 87 14.84 7.49 18.37
N ALA A 88 13.68 6.95 18.75
CA ALA A 88 13.21 7.10 20.11
C ALA A 88 13.92 6.11 21.07
N PRO A 89 14.21 6.51 22.32
CA PRO A 89 14.72 5.58 23.31
C PRO A 89 13.72 4.48 23.63
N ALA A 90 14.20 3.26 23.86
CA ALA A 90 13.36 2.17 24.35
C ALA A 90 12.69 2.56 25.67
N GLY A 91 11.42 2.18 25.84
CA GLY A 91 10.58 2.60 26.95
C GLY A 91 9.88 3.94 26.75
N SER A 92 10.08 4.62 25.62
CA SER A 92 9.32 5.80 25.23
C SER A 92 8.33 5.49 24.10
N ASN A 93 7.25 6.25 24.05
CA ASN A 93 6.23 6.14 23.00
C ASN A 93 5.70 7.54 22.66
N PRO A 94 6.53 8.38 22.02
CA PRO A 94 6.16 9.76 21.74
C PRO A 94 5.02 9.90 20.71
N GLY A 95 4.88 8.93 19.80
CA GLY A 95 3.82 8.91 18.81
C GLY A 95 2.48 8.38 19.33
N GLY A 96 2.47 7.78 20.53
CA GLY A 96 1.31 7.05 21.04
C GLY A 96 1.03 5.75 20.28
N GLY A 97 0.00 5.03 20.67
CA GLY A 97 -0.36 3.76 20.02
C GLY A 97 0.68 2.66 20.26
N VAL A 98 1.21 2.11 19.19
CA VAL A 98 2.25 1.06 19.25
C VAL A 98 3.59 1.68 19.65
N ALA A 99 4.24 1.13 20.69
CA ALA A 99 5.56 1.57 21.13
C ALA A 99 6.66 1.06 20.19
N TRP A 100 6.92 1.77 19.12
CA TRP A 100 7.84 1.32 18.06
C TRP A 100 9.30 1.24 18.51
N ALA A 101 9.71 2.06 19.44
CA ALA A 101 11.03 1.97 20.05
C ALA A 101 11.23 0.66 20.84
N ASP A 102 10.17 0.15 21.48
CA ASP A 102 10.22 -1.13 22.18
C ASP A 102 10.23 -2.30 21.19
N ILE A 103 9.52 -2.19 20.07
CA ILE A 103 9.59 -3.19 18.98
C ILE A 103 11.03 -3.27 18.43
N ARG A 104 11.70 -2.12 18.22
CA ARG A 104 13.12 -2.14 17.84
C ARG A 104 13.96 -2.92 18.84
N LYS A 105 13.75 -2.68 20.12
CA LYS A 105 14.44 -3.40 21.19
C LYS A 105 14.14 -4.90 21.16
N GLU A 106 12.88 -5.29 20.99
CA GLU A 106 12.46 -6.68 20.84
C GLU A 106 13.11 -7.34 19.63
N ASN A 107 13.31 -6.59 18.55
CA ASN A 107 14.03 -7.01 17.34
C ASN A 107 15.57 -7.03 17.51
N GLY A 108 16.07 -6.88 18.72
CA GLY A 108 17.49 -7.04 19.04
C GLY A 108 18.32 -5.75 19.09
N HIS A 109 17.71 -4.58 18.86
CA HIS A 109 18.43 -3.31 18.87
C HIS A 109 17.84 -2.32 19.89
N ALA A 110 18.40 -2.28 21.09
CA ALA A 110 17.88 -1.46 22.18
C ALA A 110 18.14 0.05 21.96
N GLU A 111 19.31 0.38 21.44
CA GLU A 111 19.72 1.77 21.23
C GLU A 111 19.10 2.38 19.98
N PRO A 112 18.81 3.69 19.97
CA PRO A 112 18.39 4.40 18.77
C PRO A 112 19.45 4.34 17.66
N TYR A 113 18.99 4.20 16.42
CA TYR A 113 19.87 4.30 15.24
C TYR A 113 20.29 5.74 14.94
N ASN A 114 19.57 6.74 15.47
CA ASN A 114 19.86 8.16 15.28
C ASN A 114 19.92 8.60 13.80
N VAL A 115 19.02 8.10 12.99
CA VAL A 115 18.87 8.50 11.58
C VAL A 115 18.45 9.97 11.50
N ARG A 116 19.23 10.79 10.82
CA ARG A 116 19.03 12.24 10.77
C ARG A 116 18.46 12.76 9.46
N TYR A 117 18.58 12.01 8.40
CA TYR A 117 18.21 12.46 7.06
C TYR A 117 17.05 11.65 6.50
N PHE A 118 16.01 12.36 6.14
CA PHE A 118 14.81 11.79 5.54
C PHE A 118 14.49 12.54 4.24
N GLU A 119 14.34 11.79 3.16
CA GLU A 119 13.78 12.27 1.90
C GLU A 119 12.31 11.89 1.83
N ILE A 120 11.47 12.77 1.34
CA ILE A 120 10.04 12.53 1.21
C ILE A 120 9.72 12.13 -0.24
N GLY A 121 9.72 10.83 -0.48
CA GLY A 121 9.49 10.23 -1.78
C GLY A 121 10.67 10.28 -2.74
N ASN A 122 10.49 9.64 -3.88
CA ASN A 122 11.48 9.60 -4.96
C ASN A 122 10.83 10.10 -6.25
N GLU A 123 11.49 11.05 -6.92
CA GLU A 123 11.07 11.57 -8.23
C GLU A 123 9.60 12.02 -8.29
N ASN A 124 9.12 12.63 -7.25
CA ASN A 124 7.70 13.02 -7.11
C ASN A 124 7.22 14.01 -8.17
N ASN A 125 8.16 14.66 -8.86
CA ASN A 125 7.89 15.64 -9.91
C ASN A 125 7.88 15.06 -11.33
N GLN A 126 8.17 13.77 -11.50
CA GLN A 126 8.20 13.19 -12.83
C GLN A 126 6.80 12.87 -13.35
N PRO A 127 6.41 13.40 -14.50
CA PRO A 127 5.20 12.97 -15.17
C PRO A 127 5.37 11.52 -15.65
N GLY A 128 4.33 10.74 -15.55
CA GLY A 128 4.35 9.40 -16.12
C GLY A 128 4.42 9.40 -17.64
N THR A 129 4.91 8.30 -18.16
CA THR A 129 5.13 8.15 -19.60
C THR A 129 3.86 8.08 -20.43
N ASP A 130 2.71 7.84 -19.80
CA ASP A 130 1.41 7.74 -20.48
C ASP A 130 0.41 8.88 -20.11
N GLY A 131 0.87 9.84 -19.32
CA GLY A 131 0.04 10.98 -18.87
C GLY A 131 -1.14 10.62 -17.95
N THR A 132 -1.43 9.34 -17.78
CA THR A 132 -2.57 8.85 -16.99
C THR A 132 -2.17 7.90 -15.87
N THR A 133 -1.03 7.24 -15.96
CA THR A 133 -0.56 6.23 -15.00
C THR A 133 0.86 6.47 -14.54
N SER A 134 1.23 7.73 -14.35
CA SER A 134 2.56 8.05 -13.84
C SER A 134 2.79 7.42 -12.47
N GLN A 135 4.02 7.08 -12.20
CA GLN A 135 4.47 6.60 -10.90
C GLN A 135 4.02 7.52 -9.77
N GLN A 136 3.92 8.82 -10.05
CA GLN A 136 3.51 9.84 -9.10
C GLN A 136 1.99 9.91 -8.94
N TYR A 137 1.23 9.57 -9.96
CA TYR A 137 -0.22 9.70 -9.96
C TYR A 137 -0.89 8.88 -8.85
N TRP A 138 -0.41 7.66 -8.69
CA TRP A 138 -0.88 6.78 -7.63
C TRP A 138 -0.13 6.98 -6.31
N MET A 139 0.95 7.74 -6.33
CA MET A 139 1.68 8.12 -5.12
C MET A 139 1.07 9.32 -4.41
N ILE A 140 0.66 10.35 -5.14
CA ILE A 140 0.22 11.61 -4.54
C ILE A 140 -1.23 11.98 -4.84
N GLY A 141 -1.88 11.31 -5.78
CA GLY A 141 -3.29 11.54 -6.11
C GLY A 141 -3.61 12.89 -6.76
N THR A 142 -2.59 13.67 -7.10
CA THR A 142 -2.71 14.96 -7.79
C THR A 142 -1.50 15.18 -8.66
N GLN A 143 -1.67 15.96 -9.73
CA GLN A 143 -0.56 16.39 -10.59
C GLN A 143 0.27 17.52 -9.96
N ASP A 144 -0.23 18.11 -8.90
CA ASP A 144 0.44 19.15 -8.15
C ASP A 144 1.15 18.55 -6.94
N ALA A 145 2.43 18.25 -7.11
CA ALA A 145 3.23 17.62 -6.06
C ALA A 145 3.37 18.53 -4.83
N GLU A 146 3.51 19.84 -5.02
CA GLU A 146 3.64 20.78 -3.92
C GLU A 146 2.35 20.82 -3.08
N LYS A 147 1.22 20.89 -3.73
CA LYS A 147 -0.08 20.84 -3.06
C LYS A 147 -0.29 19.52 -2.31
N ALA A 148 0.14 18.39 -2.90
CA ALA A 148 0.03 17.10 -2.28
C ALA A 148 0.84 16.97 -0.99
N TYR A 149 2.00 17.60 -0.92
CA TYR A 149 2.82 17.62 0.30
C TYR A 149 2.14 18.34 1.47
N VAL A 150 1.41 19.39 1.17
CA VAL A 150 0.82 20.26 2.20
C VAL A 150 -0.60 19.82 2.58
N GLU A 151 -1.41 19.53 1.59
CA GLU A 151 -2.86 19.34 1.77
C GLU A 151 -3.27 17.86 1.75
N GLY A 152 -2.39 16.95 1.29
CA GLY A 152 -2.79 15.61 0.93
C GLY A 152 -3.60 15.62 -0.37
N GLY A 153 -4.37 14.58 -0.59
CA GLY A 153 -5.13 14.53 -1.81
C GLY A 153 -6.10 13.36 -1.92
N VAL A 154 -6.93 13.46 -2.95
CA VAL A 154 -7.82 12.38 -3.37
C VAL A 154 -7.45 11.98 -4.78
N ALA A 155 -6.89 10.78 -4.92
CA ALA A 155 -6.69 10.17 -6.22
C ALA A 155 -7.99 9.55 -6.71
N SER A 156 -8.37 9.85 -7.95
CA SER A 156 -9.53 9.25 -8.61
C SER A 156 -9.07 8.30 -9.71
N PHE A 157 -9.50 7.06 -9.63
CA PHE A 157 -9.20 6.02 -10.58
C PHE A 157 -10.48 5.59 -11.28
N THR A 158 -10.55 5.82 -12.59
CA THR A 158 -11.77 5.55 -13.37
C THR A 158 -11.59 4.30 -14.21
N LYS A 159 -12.50 3.34 -14.06
CA LYS A 159 -12.56 2.08 -14.83
C LYS A 159 -11.21 1.38 -14.97
N GLN A 160 -10.47 1.30 -13.88
CA GLN A 160 -9.25 0.51 -13.82
C GLN A 160 -9.57 -0.97 -13.77
N TYR A 161 -8.71 -1.80 -14.35
CA TYR A 161 -8.84 -3.24 -14.19
C TYR A 161 -8.66 -3.65 -12.73
N ALA A 162 -9.61 -4.40 -12.22
CA ALA A 162 -9.41 -5.12 -10.97
C ALA A 162 -8.43 -6.27 -11.18
N VAL A 163 -7.57 -6.54 -10.20
CA VAL A 163 -6.47 -7.51 -10.32
C VAL A 163 -6.56 -8.61 -9.27
N LYS A 164 -5.92 -9.74 -9.50
CA LYS A 164 -5.64 -10.72 -8.44
C LYS A 164 -4.50 -10.21 -7.56
N LYS A 165 -4.45 -10.67 -6.32
CA LYS A 165 -3.41 -10.26 -5.38
C LYS A 165 -1.99 -10.46 -5.94
N ASP A 166 -1.77 -11.58 -6.61
CA ASP A 166 -0.47 -11.97 -7.18
C ASP A 166 -0.24 -11.48 -8.62
N ASP A 167 -1.25 -10.87 -9.23
CA ASP A 167 -1.23 -10.40 -10.62
C ASP A 167 -1.13 -8.87 -10.73
N TRP A 168 -0.60 -8.22 -9.74
CA TRP A 168 -0.66 -6.77 -9.56
C TRP A 168 -0.17 -5.94 -10.75
N ASN A 169 0.82 -6.44 -11.47
CA ASN A 169 1.37 -5.78 -12.65
C ASN A 169 0.75 -6.23 -13.98
N LYS A 170 -0.22 -7.13 -13.97
CA LYS A 170 -0.91 -7.51 -15.19
C LYS A 170 -1.92 -6.44 -15.59
N ALA A 171 -1.98 -6.18 -16.89
CA ALA A 171 -2.87 -5.18 -17.45
C ALA A 171 -4.35 -5.46 -17.16
N ALA A 172 -4.73 -6.73 -17.07
CA ALA A 172 -6.10 -7.13 -16.79
C ALA A 172 -6.13 -8.49 -16.09
N SER A 173 -7.04 -8.62 -15.14
CA SER A 173 -7.37 -9.87 -14.48
C SER A 173 -8.84 -10.17 -14.75
N VAL A 174 -9.09 -11.19 -15.55
CA VAL A 174 -10.46 -11.62 -15.84
C VAL A 174 -11.01 -12.48 -14.70
N SER A 175 -12.34 -12.61 -14.63
CA SER A 175 -12.98 -13.60 -13.78
C SER A 175 -12.53 -15.01 -14.11
N ASP A 176 -12.26 -15.80 -13.09
CA ASP A 176 -11.97 -17.23 -13.24
C ASP A 176 -13.24 -18.11 -13.20
N GLY A 177 -14.39 -17.52 -12.90
CA GLY A 177 -15.67 -18.19 -12.80
C GLY A 177 -15.84 -19.01 -11.52
N THR A 178 -15.00 -18.81 -10.52
CA THR A 178 -15.12 -19.51 -9.23
C THR A 178 -16.01 -18.75 -8.24
N ALA A 179 -16.63 -19.51 -7.33
CA ALA A 179 -17.38 -18.94 -6.22
C ALA A 179 -16.45 -18.17 -5.28
N ASN A 180 -16.96 -17.12 -4.64
CA ASN A 180 -16.23 -16.31 -3.66
C ASN A 180 -14.91 -15.73 -4.17
N GLN A 181 -14.80 -15.51 -5.48
CA GLN A 181 -13.58 -14.93 -6.03
C GLN A 181 -13.36 -13.50 -5.50
N VAL A 182 -12.10 -13.17 -5.28
CA VAL A 182 -11.67 -11.86 -4.80
C VAL A 182 -10.84 -11.17 -5.86
N ARG A 183 -11.06 -9.87 -6.03
CA ARG A 183 -10.24 -8.98 -6.85
C ARG A 183 -9.86 -7.75 -6.05
N TYR A 184 -8.80 -7.09 -6.44
CA TYR A 184 -8.25 -5.95 -5.72
C TYR A 184 -8.26 -4.70 -6.59
N MET A 185 -8.47 -3.56 -5.95
CA MET A 185 -8.27 -2.25 -6.55
C MET A 185 -6.76 -2.03 -6.69
N ARG A 186 -6.28 -1.95 -7.92
CA ARG A 186 -4.84 -1.97 -8.25
C ARG A 186 -4.00 -0.96 -7.47
N TYR A 187 -4.56 0.20 -7.17
CA TYR A 187 -3.86 1.30 -6.51
C TYR A 187 -4.26 1.49 -5.04
N ALA A 188 -5.08 0.61 -4.51
CA ALA A 188 -5.27 0.48 -3.07
C ALA A 188 -4.21 -0.44 -2.47
N ASN A 189 -3.97 -0.33 -1.18
CA ASN A 189 -3.01 -1.21 -0.52
C ASN A 189 -3.62 -2.61 -0.30
N PRO A 190 -3.12 -3.66 -0.98
CA PRO A 190 -3.67 -5.00 -0.83
C PRO A 190 -3.20 -5.73 0.43
N ASN A 191 -2.25 -5.14 1.15
CA ASN A 191 -1.70 -5.70 2.38
C ASN A 191 -1.98 -4.73 3.53
N PRO A 192 -3.13 -4.83 4.17
CA PRO A 192 -3.40 -4.07 5.37
C PRO A 192 -2.34 -4.42 6.42
N MET A 193 -1.91 -3.41 7.14
CA MET A 193 -0.96 -3.64 8.21
C MET A 193 -1.61 -4.37 9.36
N THR A 194 -0.90 -5.34 9.88
CA THR A 194 -1.30 -6.07 11.07
C THR A 194 -0.54 -5.54 12.29
N GLY A 195 -1.17 -5.61 13.44
CA GLY A 195 -0.51 -5.36 14.72
C GLY A 195 0.48 -6.47 15.09
N LYS A 196 1.04 -6.37 16.28
CA LYS A 196 2.01 -7.36 16.83
C LYS A 196 1.48 -8.79 16.84
N ASP A 197 0.17 -8.98 16.87
CA ASP A 197 -0.47 -10.31 16.86
C ASP A 197 -0.53 -10.94 15.47
N GLY A 198 -0.06 -10.23 14.44
CA GLY A 198 -0.12 -10.65 13.03
C GLY A 198 -1.54 -10.82 12.48
N LYS A 199 -2.56 -10.41 13.23
CA LYS A 199 -3.98 -10.63 12.91
C LYS A 199 -4.81 -9.35 12.96
N THR A 200 -4.57 -8.50 13.94
CA THR A 200 -5.33 -7.27 14.10
C THR A 200 -4.88 -6.23 13.10
N LEU A 201 -5.79 -5.75 12.26
CA LEU A 201 -5.49 -4.65 11.34
C LEU A 201 -5.39 -3.35 12.15
N VAL A 202 -4.20 -2.74 12.13
CA VAL A 202 -3.94 -1.53 12.90
C VAL A 202 -4.01 -0.26 12.07
N GLU A 203 -3.78 -0.35 10.76
CA GLU A 203 -3.75 0.82 9.90
C GLU A 203 -4.03 0.47 8.43
N ASN A 204 -4.65 1.41 7.73
CA ASN A 204 -4.80 1.36 6.28
C ASN A 204 -4.36 2.71 5.71
N PHE A 205 -3.19 2.72 5.08
CA PHE A 205 -2.61 3.94 4.50
C PHE A 205 -3.34 4.47 3.30
N GLU A 206 -4.04 3.59 2.61
CA GLU A 206 -4.72 3.91 1.39
C GLU A 206 -6.20 3.68 1.57
N ALA A 207 -6.80 4.52 2.37
CA ALA A 207 -8.22 4.47 2.59
C ALA A 207 -8.97 4.68 1.28
N VAL A 208 -9.48 3.62 0.72
CA VAL A 208 -10.50 3.71 -0.33
C VAL A 208 -11.69 4.43 0.25
N GLN A 209 -12.07 5.53 -0.35
CA GLN A 209 -13.13 6.37 0.16
C GLN A 209 -14.46 5.62 0.08
N LYS A 210 -15.09 5.40 1.22
CA LYS A 210 -16.38 4.71 1.30
C LYS A 210 -17.43 5.45 0.46
N GLY A 211 -18.19 4.69 -0.34
CA GLY A 211 -19.18 5.24 -1.26
C GLY A 211 -18.63 5.74 -2.60
N SER A 212 -17.30 5.67 -2.83
CA SER A 212 -16.70 6.05 -4.11
C SER A 212 -16.52 4.89 -5.08
N VAL A 213 -16.78 3.66 -4.63
CA VAL A 213 -16.49 2.45 -5.41
C VAL A 213 -17.67 2.11 -6.32
N GLU A 214 -17.35 1.93 -7.59
CA GLU A 214 -18.26 1.40 -8.60
C GLU A 214 -17.61 0.22 -9.32
N VAL A 215 -18.33 -0.87 -9.47
CA VAL A 215 -17.82 -2.11 -10.06
C VAL A 215 -18.60 -2.43 -11.34
N TRP A 216 -17.89 -2.78 -12.40
CA TRP A 216 -18.47 -3.26 -13.67
C TRP A 216 -17.88 -4.61 -14.04
N VAL A 217 -18.72 -5.52 -14.51
CA VAL A 217 -18.31 -6.88 -14.88
C VAL A 217 -18.84 -7.23 -16.27
N GLY A 218 -17.93 -7.70 -17.11
CA GLY A 218 -18.26 -8.14 -18.45
C GLY A 218 -18.73 -7.03 -19.37
N THR A 219 -19.12 -7.40 -20.58
CA THR A 219 -19.71 -6.53 -21.58
C THR A 219 -21.00 -7.13 -22.08
N ASP A 220 -21.97 -6.30 -22.45
CA ASP A 220 -23.13 -6.74 -23.24
C ASP A 220 -22.75 -6.91 -24.71
N GLY A 221 -23.73 -7.29 -25.52
CA GLY A 221 -23.56 -7.47 -26.98
C GLY A 221 -23.19 -6.18 -27.75
N GLU A 222 -23.31 -5.02 -27.09
CA GLU A 222 -22.94 -3.70 -27.60
C GLU A 222 -21.62 -3.19 -27.06
N GLY A 223 -20.95 -3.97 -26.22
CA GLY A 223 -19.66 -3.64 -25.60
C GLY A 223 -19.75 -2.83 -24.31
N ASN A 224 -20.94 -2.63 -23.73
CA ASN A 224 -21.09 -1.93 -22.46
C ASN A 224 -20.86 -2.85 -21.29
N ASN A 225 -20.13 -2.34 -20.28
CA ASN A 225 -19.95 -3.09 -19.06
C ASN A 225 -21.22 -3.04 -18.19
N HIS A 226 -21.52 -4.15 -17.52
CA HIS A 226 -22.60 -4.21 -16.56
C HIS A 226 -22.15 -3.70 -15.19
N LYS A 227 -22.84 -2.68 -14.68
CA LYS A 227 -22.60 -2.17 -13.32
C LYS A 227 -23.20 -3.09 -12.29
N TRP A 228 -22.39 -3.51 -11.32
CA TRP A 228 -22.82 -4.31 -10.19
C TRP A 228 -23.04 -3.42 -8.97
N GLU A 229 -23.99 -3.79 -8.14
CA GLU A 229 -24.32 -3.06 -6.91
C GLU A 229 -23.31 -3.36 -5.81
N VAL A 230 -22.77 -2.32 -5.19
CA VAL A 230 -21.94 -2.46 -3.99
C VAL A 230 -22.86 -2.46 -2.77
N VAL A 231 -22.82 -3.53 -1.99
CA VAL A 231 -23.64 -3.74 -0.80
C VAL A 231 -22.78 -4.00 0.43
N GLU A 232 -23.36 -3.86 1.63
CA GLU A 232 -22.65 -4.11 2.90
C GLU A 232 -22.50 -5.62 3.17
N SER A 233 -23.45 -6.45 2.74
CA SER A 233 -23.43 -7.92 2.88
C SER A 233 -24.12 -8.59 1.70
N LEU A 234 -23.66 -9.78 1.36
CA LEU A 234 -24.32 -10.65 0.38
C LEU A 234 -25.34 -11.61 0.99
N ASP A 235 -25.52 -11.64 2.31
CA ASP A 235 -26.37 -12.62 3.01
C ASP A 235 -27.81 -12.67 2.48
N ASN A 236 -28.33 -11.54 2.01
CA ASN A 236 -29.68 -11.42 1.47
C ASN A 236 -29.69 -11.32 -0.08
N ALA A 237 -28.57 -11.56 -0.73
CA ALA A 237 -28.51 -11.54 -2.18
C ALA A 237 -28.99 -12.88 -2.76
N GLY A 238 -29.77 -12.82 -3.83
CA GLY A 238 -30.15 -14.02 -4.59
C GLY A 238 -29.01 -14.49 -5.51
N ALA A 239 -29.10 -15.74 -5.96
CA ALA A 239 -28.09 -16.40 -6.79
C ALA A 239 -27.71 -15.65 -8.08
N ASN A 240 -28.60 -14.84 -8.63
CA ASN A 240 -28.41 -14.07 -9.86
C ASN A 240 -28.19 -12.58 -9.62
N ASP A 241 -28.17 -12.13 -8.38
CA ASP A 241 -28.01 -10.72 -8.05
C ASP A 241 -26.57 -10.27 -8.38
N GLN A 242 -26.46 -9.23 -9.16
CA GLN A 242 -25.20 -8.60 -9.55
C GLN A 242 -24.72 -7.67 -8.44
N LYS A 243 -24.29 -8.27 -7.33
CA LYS A 243 -23.87 -7.58 -6.11
C LYS A 243 -22.47 -7.99 -5.69
N VAL A 244 -21.78 -7.07 -5.04
CA VAL A 244 -20.43 -7.27 -4.47
C VAL A 244 -20.32 -6.58 -3.13
N THR A 245 -19.41 -7.05 -2.29
CA THR A 245 -18.97 -6.33 -1.10
C THR A 245 -17.54 -5.82 -1.27
N ILE A 246 -17.21 -4.76 -0.55
CA ILE A 246 -15.90 -4.13 -0.58
C ILE A 246 -15.29 -4.16 0.82
N ASP A 247 -14.10 -4.70 0.93
CA ASP A 247 -13.27 -4.43 2.10
C ASP A 247 -12.43 -3.18 1.83
N TYR A 248 -12.81 -2.08 2.46
CA TYR A 248 -12.14 -0.79 2.29
C TYR A 248 -10.75 -0.74 2.94
N ARG A 249 -10.42 -1.73 3.79
CA ARG A 249 -9.14 -1.80 4.49
C ARG A 249 -8.01 -2.26 3.58
N ASP A 250 -8.32 -3.15 2.65
CA ASP A 250 -7.34 -3.72 1.71
C ASP A 250 -7.68 -3.48 0.23
N GLY A 251 -8.80 -2.80 -0.03
CA GLY A 251 -9.25 -2.52 -1.40
C GLY A 251 -9.73 -3.75 -2.16
N SER A 252 -10.17 -4.80 -1.45
CA SER A 252 -10.67 -6.00 -2.09
C SER A 252 -12.16 -5.93 -2.43
N ILE A 253 -12.51 -6.58 -3.53
CA ILE A 253 -13.84 -6.72 -4.09
C ILE A 253 -14.22 -8.20 -3.98
N HIS A 254 -15.26 -8.51 -3.23
CA HIS A 254 -15.72 -9.87 -3.00
C HIS A 254 -16.99 -10.15 -3.78
N PHE A 255 -16.97 -11.22 -4.54
CA PHE A 255 -18.08 -11.68 -5.37
C PHE A 255 -18.85 -12.81 -4.69
N GLY A 256 -20.08 -13.03 -5.14
CA GLY A 256 -20.95 -14.07 -4.61
C GLY A 256 -20.49 -15.49 -4.87
N ASP A 257 -21.17 -16.43 -4.21
CA ASP A 257 -20.91 -17.86 -4.29
C ASP A 257 -21.87 -18.62 -5.23
N GLY A 258 -22.78 -17.89 -5.88
CA GLY A 258 -23.83 -18.47 -6.72
C GLY A 258 -25.11 -18.84 -5.97
N THR A 259 -25.12 -18.67 -4.64
CA THR A 259 -26.30 -18.72 -3.76
C THR A 259 -26.59 -17.35 -3.21
N HIS A 260 -25.57 -16.70 -2.70
CA HIS A 260 -25.57 -15.34 -2.17
C HIS A 260 -24.75 -14.42 -3.09
N GLY A 261 -25.42 -13.93 -4.13
CA GLY A 261 -24.82 -13.13 -5.16
C GLY A 261 -24.27 -13.95 -6.35
N LYS A 262 -24.33 -13.34 -7.52
CA LYS A 262 -23.90 -13.94 -8.78
C LYS A 262 -22.38 -14.12 -8.84
N ILE A 263 -21.96 -15.24 -9.45
CA ILE A 263 -20.55 -15.45 -9.83
C ILE A 263 -20.32 -14.80 -11.19
N PRO A 264 -19.33 -13.90 -11.36
CA PRO A 264 -18.95 -13.41 -12.66
C PRO A 264 -18.50 -14.57 -13.57
N ALA A 265 -19.01 -14.64 -14.80
CA ALA A 265 -18.65 -15.73 -15.70
C ALA A 265 -17.15 -15.72 -16.03
N LYS A 266 -16.58 -16.90 -16.23
CA LYS A 266 -15.17 -17.06 -16.58
C LYS A 266 -14.82 -16.24 -17.83
N GLY A 267 -13.72 -15.51 -17.75
CA GLY A 267 -13.22 -14.67 -18.84
C GLY A 267 -13.82 -13.27 -18.90
N GLN A 268 -14.82 -12.95 -18.06
CA GLN A 268 -15.36 -11.59 -18.01
C GLN A 268 -14.33 -10.63 -17.39
N GLN A 269 -14.17 -9.47 -18.03
CA GLN A 269 -13.37 -8.36 -17.49
C GLN A 269 -14.07 -7.76 -16.28
N ILE A 270 -13.28 -7.34 -15.30
CA ILE A 270 -13.75 -6.66 -14.10
C ILE A 270 -13.07 -5.31 -14.04
N TYR A 271 -13.86 -4.26 -13.99
CA TYR A 271 -13.40 -2.88 -13.88
C TYR A 271 -13.92 -2.25 -12.60
N VAL A 272 -13.16 -1.31 -12.06
CA VAL A 272 -13.53 -0.58 -10.85
C VAL A 272 -13.17 0.89 -10.99
N THR A 273 -14.09 1.76 -10.57
CA THR A 273 -13.84 3.18 -10.31
C THR A 273 -13.83 3.40 -8.83
N TYR A 274 -12.88 4.16 -8.32
CA TYR A 274 -12.78 4.43 -6.89
C TYR A 274 -11.92 5.66 -6.61
N LYS A 275 -11.99 6.15 -5.38
CA LYS A 275 -11.14 7.23 -4.88
C LYS A 275 -10.34 6.74 -3.69
N VAL A 276 -9.08 7.12 -3.64
CA VAL A 276 -8.19 6.89 -2.51
C VAL A 276 -7.89 8.24 -1.88
N LYS A 277 -8.19 8.38 -0.60
CA LYS A 277 -7.85 9.57 0.17
C LYS A 277 -6.49 9.36 0.84
N ARG A 278 -5.66 10.37 0.80
CA ARG A 278 -4.40 10.44 1.50
C ARG A 278 -4.35 11.68 2.35
N ASP A 279 -3.86 11.54 3.56
CA ASP A 279 -3.64 12.67 4.43
C ASP A 279 -2.39 13.42 3.99
N GLY A 280 -2.45 14.74 4.06
CA GLY A 280 -1.30 15.58 3.79
C GLY A 280 -0.26 15.47 4.90
N PHE A 281 1.00 15.69 4.54
CA PHE A 281 2.07 15.85 5.51
C PHE A 281 2.06 17.29 6.03
N VAL A 282 1.77 17.48 7.29
CA VAL A 282 2.01 18.75 7.95
C VAL A 282 3.50 18.84 8.24
N ALA A 283 4.18 19.77 7.58
CA ALA A 283 5.55 20.09 7.94
C ALA A 283 5.55 20.65 9.37
N VAL A 284 5.94 19.85 10.35
CA VAL A 284 6.21 20.36 11.69
C VAL A 284 7.59 20.99 11.64
N SER A 285 7.61 22.32 11.51
CA SER A 285 8.83 23.10 11.79
C SER A 285 9.08 23.02 13.28
N THR A 286 10.08 22.25 13.69
CA THR A 286 10.65 22.38 15.01
C THR A 286 11.60 23.58 14.97
N THR A 287 11.15 24.72 15.48
CA THR A 287 12.03 25.82 15.86
C THR A 287 12.85 25.43 17.06
#